data_4ac0688147d60c1e87682e1feb5104d6
#
_entry.id   4ac0688147d60c1e87682e1feb5104d6
#
_cell.length_a   1.000
_cell.length_b   1.000
_cell.length_c   1.000
_cell.angle_alpha   90.00
_cell.angle_beta   90.00
_cell.angle_gamma   90.00
#
_symmetry.space_group_name_H-M   'P 1'
#
loop_
_entity.id
_entity.type
_entity.pdbx_description
1 polymer ?
#
loop_
_entity_poly.entity_id
_entity_poly.type
_entity_poly.pdbx_seq_one_letter_code
_entity_poly.pdbx_strand_id
1 'polypeptide(L)'
;MRAPYLSPIALLLSILLSPHALGETIGDARVGFTAERVLILDGQSFAGRMWHMPGEQRHEQAFPEMKPIVILHADSAVAEVVLPELHTIVEFALPKVMSLLNHPDLGRSVGQASIDGIPTTRYLVEQDSPEGHATGSLWLSSDGIPMKCVGAFSAKNGKLSTIDWQLHHDRIGRQDVALFEVPRGWAKLSPEAAAALFGVRVAPGPAR
;
A
#
# COMPACT_ATOMS: atom_id res chain seq x y z
N MET A 1 24.50 -20.73 -2.41
CA MET A 1 24.03 -19.73 -1.46
C MET A 1 22.74 -19.15 -2.03
N ARG A 2 21.57 -19.47 -1.44
CA ARG A 2 20.30 -18.88 -1.85
C ARG A 2 20.23 -17.49 -1.20
N ALA A 3 20.10 -16.42 -1.99
CA ALA A 3 19.83 -15.10 -1.48
C ALA A 3 18.52 -15.13 -0.65
N PRO A 4 18.47 -14.47 0.52
CA PRO A 4 17.25 -14.40 1.29
C PRO A 4 16.24 -13.61 0.45
N TYR A 5 15.25 -14.29 -0.11
CA TYR A 5 14.08 -13.64 -0.67
C TYR A 5 13.40 -12.90 0.50
N LEU A 6 13.43 -11.56 0.47
CA LEU A 6 12.53 -10.80 1.32
C LEU A 6 11.11 -11.26 0.98
N SER A 7 10.42 -11.80 1.98
CA SER A 7 9.03 -12.17 1.82
C SER A 7 8.27 -10.99 1.19
N PRO A 8 7.38 -11.21 0.21
CA PRO A 8 6.56 -10.16 -0.37
C PRO A 8 5.80 -9.35 0.69
N ILE A 9 5.54 -9.95 1.86
CA ILE A 9 4.98 -9.24 3.02
C ILE A 9 5.97 -8.20 3.58
N ALA A 10 7.26 -8.52 3.67
CA ALA A 10 8.26 -7.56 4.16
C ALA A 10 8.39 -6.36 3.21
N LEU A 11 8.23 -6.57 1.91
CA LEU A 11 8.23 -5.50 0.92
C LEU A 11 6.94 -4.67 0.99
N LEU A 12 5.78 -5.32 1.16
CA LEU A 12 4.50 -4.62 1.39
C LEU A 12 4.56 -3.77 2.68
N LEU A 13 5.13 -4.32 3.76
CA LEU A 13 5.34 -3.60 5.01
C LEU A 13 6.34 -2.44 4.88
N SER A 14 7.43 -2.60 4.12
CA SER A 14 8.43 -1.53 3.96
C SER A 14 7.91 -0.36 3.13
N ILE A 15 6.99 -0.60 2.18
CA ILE A 15 6.29 0.45 1.44
C ILE A 15 5.32 1.22 2.35
N LEU A 16 4.79 0.56 3.40
CA LEU A 16 3.89 1.15 4.39
C LEU A 16 4.61 1.96 5.50
N LEU A 17 5.93 1.89 5.62
CA LEU A 17 6.65 2.30 6.84
C LEU A 17 7.61 3.49 6.70
N SER A 18 7.55 4.33 5.64
CA SER A 18 8.49 5.44 5.46
C SER A 18 7.91 6.81 5.78
N PRO A 19 8.45 7.59 6.74
CA PRO A 19 8.01 8.95 7.03
C PRO A 19 8.86 10.04 6.33
N HIS A 20 8.22 11.14 5.99
CA HIS A 20 8.66 12.54 5.76
C HIS A 20 9.04 13.00 4.35
N ALA A 21 8.26 13.96 3.86
CA ALA A 21 8.74 15.22 3.27
C ALA A 21 7.56 16.21 3.10
N LEU A 22 7.83 17.50 3.16
CA LEU A 22 6.86 18.60 3.13
C LEU A 22 6.47 18.93 1.68
N GLY A 23 5.24 18.68 1.30
CA GLY A 23 4.64 19.01 0.01
C GLY A 23 3.11 19.02 0.08
N GLU A 24 2.45 19.24 -1.02
CA GLU A 24 0.99 19.27 -1.11
C GLU A 24 0.41 17.87 -0.85
N THR A 25 -0.34 17.70 0.23
CA THR A 25 -1.00 16.43 0.55
C THR A 25 -2.11 16.19 -0.45
N ILE A 26 -2.01 15.17 -1.29
CA ILE A 26 -3.15 14.73 -2.07
C ILE A 26 -4.08 13.96 -1.13
N GLY A 27 -5.28 14.51 -0.99
CA GLY A 27 -6.31 13.90 -0.17
C GLY A 27 -6.73 12.53 -0.71
N ASP A 28 -7.39 11.77 0.15
CA ASP A 28 -8.05 10.52 -0.20
C ASP A 28 -9.01 10.69 -1.39
N ALA A 29 -9.24 9.62 -2.15
CA ALA A 29 -10.22 9.63 -3.22
C ALA A 29 -11.59 10.01 -2.66
N ARG A 30 -12.26 10.96 -3.35
CA ARG A 30 -13.54 11.55 -2.87
C ARG A 30 -14.74 10.65 -3.07
N VAL A 31 -14.55 9.53 -3.78
CA VAL A 31 -15.61 8.60 -4.17
C VAL A 31 -15.26 7.18 -3.75
N GLY A 32 -16.28 6.38 -3.45
CA GLY A 32 -16.11 4.95 -3.31
C GLY A 32 -15.87 4.31 -4.68
N PHE A 33 -15.03 3.27 -4.74
CA PHE A 33 -14.82 2.51 -5.96
C PHE A 33 -14.36 1.08 -5.68
N THR A 34 -14.52 0.22 -6.68
CA THR A 34 -13.89 -1.10 -6.76
C THR A 34 -13.02 -1.14 -8.01
N ALA A 35 -11.84 -1.73 -7.91
CA ALA A 35 -10.94 -1.89 -9.03
C ALA A 35 -10.18 -3.21 -8.95
N GLU A 36 -9.92 -3.84 -10.09
CA GLU A 36 -8.87 -4.83 -10.22
C GLU A 36 -7.51 -4.14 -10.22
N ARG A 37 -6.52 -4.78 -9.64
CA ARG A 37 -5.15 -4.27 -9.58
C ARG A 37 -4.17 -5.28 -10.14
N VAL A 38 -3.34 -4.83 -11.06
CA VAL A 38 -2.13 -5.55 -11.45
C VAL A 38 -0.95 -4.89 -10.73
N LEU A 39 -0.23 -5.66 -9.94
CA LEU A 39 0.96 -5.23 -9.22
C LEU A 39 2.17 -5.96 -9.77
N ILE A 40 3.20 -5.24 -10.19
CA ILE A 40 4.48 -5.79 -10.64
C ILE A 40 5.53 -5.37 -9.62
N LEU A 41 6.15 -6.36 -8.97
CA LEU A 41 7.23 -6.18 -8.01
C LEU A 41 8.48 -6.90 -8.52
N ASP A 42 9.56 -6.15 -8.75
CA ASP A 42 10.83 -6.68 -9.25
C ASP A 42 10.63 -7.60 -10.48
N GLY A 43 9.71 -7.22 -11.38
CA GLY A 43 9.39 -7.94 -12.60
C GLY A 43 8.40 -9.09 -12.46
N GLN A 44 7.93 -9.42 -11.26
CA GLN A 44 6.89 -10.43 -11.05
C GLN A 44 5.52 -9.80 -10.97
N SER A 45 4.55 -10.34 -11.70
CA SER A 45 3.18 -9.83 -11.77
C SER A 45 2.25 -10.58 -10.82
N PHE A 46 1.43 -9.83 -10.09
CA PHE A 46 0.44 -10.33 -9.14
C PHE A 46 -0.89 -9.64 -9.36
N ALA A 47 -1.95 -10.44 -9.49
CA ALA A 47 -3.31 -9.92 -9.55
C ALA A 47 -3.83 -9.59 -8.14
N GLY A 48 -4.64 -8.56 -8.05
CA GLY A 48 -5.27 -8.15 -6.81
C GLY A 48 -6.58 -7.41 -7.07
N ARG A 49 -7.24 -7.05 -6.00
CA ARG A 49 -8.47 -6.25 -6.02
C ARG A 49 -8.45 -5.22 -4.91
N MET A 50 -9.03 -4.07 -5.18
CA MET A 50 -9.13 -2.97 -4.25
C MET A 50 -10.57 -2.50 -4.13
N TRP A 51 -10.99 -2.22 -2.90
CA TRP A 51 -12.22 -1.50 -2.58
C TRP A 51 -11.83 -0.26 -1.78
N HIS A 52 -12.50 0.80 -2.05
CA HIS A 52 -12.29 2.08 -1.41
C HIS A 52 -13.61 2.76 -1.08
N MET A 53 -13.67 3.37 0.06
CA MET A 53 -14.60 4.45 0.40
C MET A 53 -13.83 5.50 1.21
N PRO A 54 -14.26 6.77 1.23
CA PRO A 54 -13.56 7.81 1.97
C PRO A 54 -13.26 7.38 3.42
N GLY A 55 -11.98 7.38 3.78
CA GLY A 55 -11.49 6.94 5.08
C GLY A 55 -11.15 5.45 5.20
N GLU A 56 -11.52 4.61 4.25
CA GLU A 56 -11.37 3.17 4.33
C GLU A 56 -10.83 2.56 3.02
N GLN A 57 -9.90 1.63 3.13
CA GLN A 57 -9.43 0.84 1.97
C GLN A 57 -9.32 -0.64 2.33
N ARG A 58 -9.65 -1.48 1.35
CA ARG A 58 -9.37 -2.92 1.40
C ARG A 58 -8.58 -3.31 0.16
N HIS A 59 -7.46 -4.00 0.36
CA HIS A 59 -6.63 -4.54 -0.68
C HIS A 59 -6.51 -6.04 -0.53
N GLU A 60 -6.87 -6.78 -1.55
CA GLU A 60 -6.61 -8.21 -1.66
C GLU A 60 -5.52 -8.44 -2.70
N GLN A 61 -4.51 -9.23 -2.36
CA GLN A 61 -3.40 -9.50 -3.26
C GLN A 61 -3.12 -11.00 -3.31
N ALA A 62 -3.09 -11.56 -4.51
CA ALA A 62 -2.80 -12.96 -4.72
C ALA A 62 -1.29 -13.18 -4.91
N PHE A 63 -0.60 -13.57 -3.85
CA PHE A 63 0.76 -14.10 -3.95
C PHE A 63 0.74 -15.63 -4.03
N PRO A 64 1.80 -16.28 -4.56
CA PRO A 64 1.83 -17.73 -4.72
C PRO A 64 1.56 -18.53 -3.43
N GLU A 65 2.04 -18.03 -2.30
CA GLU A 65 1.99 -18.76 -1.02
C GLU A 65 0.88 -18.27 -0.09
N MET A 66 0.28 -17.10 -0.37
CA MET A 66 -0.74 -16.51 0.49
C MET A 66 -1.55 -15.44 -0.21
N LYS A 67 -2.73 -15.18 0.33
CA LYS A 67 -3.64 -14.15 -0.16
C LYS A 67 -3.98 -13.17 0.97
N PRO A 68 -3.02 -12.31 1.37
CA PRO A 68 -3.27 -11.35 2.42
C PRO A 68 -4.34 -10.34 2.01
N ILE A 69 -5.11 -9.93 2.99
CA ILE A 69 -6.06 -8.83 2.87
C ILE A 69 -5.53 -7.72 3.77
N VAL A 70 -5.34 -6.52 3.21
CA VAL A 70 -4.93 -5.34 3.97
C VAL A 70 -6.12 -4.41 4.07
N ILE A 71 -6.54 -4.08 5.28
CA ILE A 71 -7.60 -3.11 5.56
C ILE A 71 -6.96 -1.90 6.22
N LEU A 72 -7.27 -0.73 5.71
CA LEU A 72 -6.73 0.54 6.20
C LEU A 72 -7.87 1.41 6.69
N HIS A 73 -7.71 1.93 7.90
CA HIS A 73 -8.63 2.84 8.57
C HIS A 73 -7.93 4.18 8.82
N ALA A 74 -8.22 5.17 7.98
CA ALA A 74 -7.56 6.48 8.06
C ALA A 74 -7.84 7.19 9.37
N ASP A 75 -9.09 7.17 9.84
CA ASP A 75 -9.51 7.90 11.03
C ASP A 75 -8.85 7.39 12.31
N SER A 76 -8.66 6.07 12.42
CA SER A 76 -7.98 5.44 13.56
C SER A 76 -6.46 5.33 13.38
N ALA A 77 -5.96 5.62 12.17
CA ALA A 77 -4.57 5.40 11.78
C ALA A 77 -4.10 3.96 12.05
N VAL A 78 -4.92 3.00 11.68
CA VAL A 78 -4.67 1.56 11.84
C VAL A 78 -4.68 0.86 10.48
N ALA A 79 -3.75 -0.05 10.29
CA ALA A 79 -3.77 -1.05 9.21
C ALA A 79 -3.92 -2.45 9.83
N GLU A 80 -4.82 -3.24 9.29
CA GLU A 80 -5.01 -4.63 9.67
C GLU A 80 -4.65 -5.53 8.48
N VAL A 81 -3.67 -6.40 8.69
CA VAL A 81 -3.30 -7.43 7.71
C VAL A 81 -3.96 -8.74 8.14
N VAL A 82 -4.98 -9.13 7.39
CA VAL A 82 -5.71 -10.38 7.59
C VAL A 82 -5.00 -11.48 6.80
N LEU A 83 -4.68 -12.57 7.45
CA LEU A 83 -4.02 -13.75 6.90
C LEU A 83 -5.00 -14.93 6.96
N PRO A 84 -5.83 -15.13 5.91
CA PRO A 84 -6.90 -16.12 5.93
C PRO A 84 -6.42 -17.54 6.20
N GLU A 85 -5.30 -17.92 5.59
CA GLU A 85 -4.73 -19.26 5.71
C GLU A 85 -4.29 -19.59 7.15
N LEU A 86 -4.01 -18.56 7.96
CA LEU A 86 -3.57 -18.70 9.35
C LEU A 86 -4.66 -18.34 10.36
N HIS A 87 -5.85 -17.92 9.92
CA HIS A 87 -6.90 -17.38 10.77
C HIS A 87 -6.39 -16.29 11.74
N THR A 88 -5.56 -15.40 11.20
CA THR A 88 -4.78 -14.45 12.00
C THR A 88 -4.91 -13.03 11.43
N ILE A 89 -4.92 -12.05 12.32
CA ILE A 89 -4.91 -10.63 12.01
C ILE A 89 -3.66 -10.02 12.65
N VAL A 90 -2.93 -9.23 11.88
CA VAL A 90 -1.79 -8.44 12.37
C VAL A 90 -2.18 -6.98 12.29
N GLU A 91 -2.21 -6.30 13.44
CA GLU A 91 -2.58 -4.90 13.53
C GLU A 91 -1.33 -4.02 13.58
N PHE A 92 -1.29 -2.98 12.76
CA PHE A 92 -0.22 -2.01 12.68
C PHE A 92 -0.77 -0.62 12.95
N ALA A 93 -0.10 0.16 13.81
CA ALA A 93 -0.34 1.59 13.88
C ALA A 93 0.24 2.24 12.61
N LEU A 94 -0.58 2.93 11.85
CA LEU A 94 -0.11 3.76 10.75
C LEU A 94 0.38 5.08 11.33
N PRO A 95 1.60 5.53 11.05
CA PRO A 95 1.97 6.90 11.30
C PRO A 95 0.98 7.82 10.59
N LYS A 96 0.56 8.92 11.23
CA LYS A 96 -0.42 9.88 10.65
C LYS A 96 -0.06 10.39 9.25
N VAL A 97 1.22 10.30 8.89
CA VAL A 97 1.77 10.69 7.58
C VAL A 97 1.69 9.56 6.55
N MET A 98 1.34 8.34 6.98
CA MET A 98 1.44 7.14 6.16
C MET A 98 0.13 6.39 5.93
N SER A 99 -0.99 7.04 6.21
CA SER A 99 -2.20 6.52 5.65
C SER A 99 -2.01 6.47 4.13
N LEU A 100 -2.11 5.29 3.50
CA LEU A 100 -2.15 5.17 2.03
C LEU A 100 -3.32 5.97 1.44
N LEU A 101 -4.16 6.51 2.30
CA LEU A 101 -5.29 7.38 2.05
C LEU A 101 -4.85 8.83 1.92
N ASN A 102 -3.81 9.22 2.67
CA ASN A 102 -3.14 10.51 2.51
C ASN A 102 -1.85 10.22 1.77
N HIS A 103 -1.86 10.32 0.46
CA HIS A 103 -0.65 10.15 -0.33
C HIS A 103 0.42 11.08 0.22
N PRO A 104 1.65 10.56 0.41
CA PRO A 104 2.75 11.41 0.80
C PRO A 104 2.88 12.53 -0.22
N ASP A 105 3.43 13.62 0.22
CA ASP A 105 3.70 14.81 -0.53
C ASP A 105 3.98 14.50 -1.98
N LEU A 106 2.95 14.65 -2.80
CA LEU A 106 3.15 14.49 -4.21
C LEU A 106 3.88 15.72 -4.67
N GLY A 107 5.05 15.49 -5.11
CA GLY A 107 5.81 16.49 -5.79
C GLY A 107 4.97 17.12 -6.90
N ARG A 108 5.52 18.08 -7.53
CA ARG A 108 4.92 18.87 -8.60
C ARG A 108 4.22 18.02 -9.66
N SER A 109 2.97 18.37 -10.04
CA SER A 109 2.32 17.88 -11.25
C SER A 109 3.23 18.12 -12.46
N VAL A 110 3.44 17.07 -13.26
CA VAL A 110 4.37 17.08 -14.41
C VAL A 110 3.69 16.79 -15.74
N GLY A 111 2.39 16.67 -15.77
CA GLY A 111 1.64 16.47 -16.99
C GLY A 111 0.32 15.74 -16.81
N GLN A 112 -0.35 15.53 -17.95
CA GLN A 112 -1.58 14.79 -18.04
C GLN A 112 -1.40 13.56 -18.90
N ALA A 113 -2.17 12.52 -18.64
CA ALA A 113 -2.21 11.29 -19.40
C ALA A 113 -3.63 10.71 -19.36
N SER A 114 -3.88 9.67 -20.16
CA SER A 114 -5.09 8.86 -20.05
C SER A 114 -4.69 7.44 -19.64
N ILE A 115 -5.28 6.93 -18.58
CA ILE A 115 -5.12 5.54 -18.14
C ILE A 115 -6.49 4.86 -18.27
N ASP A 116 -6.57 3.82 -19.08
CA ASP A 116 -7.83 3.12 -19.41
C ASP A 116 -8.96 4.05 -19.87
N GLY A 117 -8.61 5.09 -20.66
CA GLY A 117 -9.56 6.10 -21.12
C GLY A 117 -9.92 7.19 -20.08
N ILE A 118 -9.43 7.08 -18.84
CA ILE A 118 -9.70 8.03 -17.76
C ILE A 118 -8.62 9.11 -17.77
N PRO A 119 -9.00 10.40 -17.87
CA PRO A 119 -8.05 11.51 -17.74
C PRO A 119 -7.39 11.51 -16.36
N THR A 120 -6.07 11.62 -16.34
CA THR A 120 -5.28 11.62 -15.11
C THR A 120 -4.24 12.72 -15.12
N THR A 121 -3.90 13.20 -13.93
CA THR A 121 -2.74 14.09 -13.71
C THR A 121 -1.60 13.25 -13.15
N ARG A 122 -0.42 13.38 -13.77
CA ARG A 122 0.80 12.72 -13.32
C ARG A 122 1.54 13.59 -12.32
N TYR A 123 1.94 12.99 -11.22
CA TYR A 123 2.77 13.60 -10.18
C TYR A 123 4.08 12.85 -10.04
N LEU A 124 5.17 13.56 -9.81
CA LEU A 124 6.42 12.94 -9.36
C LEU A 124 6.34 12.74 -7.86
N VAL A 125 6.76 11.56 -7.42
CA VAL A 125 6.89 11.18 -6.01
C VAL A 125 8.37 11.02 -5.71
N GLU A 126 8.83 11.70 -4.66
CA GLU A 126 10.18 11.55 -4.14
C GLU A 126 10.09 11.56 -2.62
N GLN A 127 10.62 10.51 -1.97
CA GLN A 127 10.50 10.35 -0.53
C GLN A 127 11.75 9.72 0.06
N ASP A 128 12.30 10.37 1.07
CA ASP A 128 13.36 9.83 1.91
C ASP A 128 12.78 9.12 3.13
N SER A 129 13.42 8.04 3.54
CA SER A 129 13.10 7.30 4.77
C SER A 129 14.36 6.81 5.47
N PRO A 130 14.25 6.38 6.74
CA PRO A 130 15.37 5.74 7.45
C PRO A 130 15.91 4.51 6.72
N GLU A 131 15.08 3.82 5.92
CA GLU A 131 15.42 2.60 5.20
C GLU A 131 16.03 2.85 3.81
N GLY A 132 15.75 4.02 3.20
CA GLY A 132 16.20 4.33 1.86
C GLY A 132 15.46 5.48 1.22
N HIS A 133 15.53 5.54 -0.10
CA HIS A 133 14.97 6.59 -0.94
C HIS A 133 14.02 6.00 -1.97
N ALA A 134 12.81 6.57 -2.06
CA ALA A 134 11.79 6.20 -3.04
C ALA A 134 11.63 7.30 -4.09
N THR A 135 11.57 6.92 -5.36
CA THR A 135 11.23 7.82 -6.46
C THR A 135 10.20 7.18 -7.37
N GLY A 136 9.35 7.99 -7.99
CA GLY A 136 8.36 7.45 -8.91
C GLY A 136 7.43 8.48 -9.51
N SER A 137 6.37 7.95 -10.09
CA SER A 137 5.26 8.72 -10.63
C SER A 137 3.95 8.09 -10.19
N LEU A 138 2.99 8.94 -9.85
CA LEU A 138 1.62 8.56 -9.53
C LEU A 138 0.66 9.29 -10.48
N TRP A 139 -0.32 8.58 -11.01
CA TRP A 139 -1.37 9.15 -11.86
C TRP A 139 -2.69 9.12 -11.11
N LEU A 140 -3.29 10.30 -10.94
CA LEU A 140 -4.56 10.48 -10.24
C LEU A 140 -5.63 10.94 -11.19
N SER A 141 -6.84 10.38 -11.06
CA SER A 141 -8.03 10.89 -11.72
C SER A 141 -8.49 12.22 -11.08
N SER A 142 -9.46 12.88 -11.70
CA SER A 142 -10.10 14.10 -11.14
C SER A 142 -10.75 13.84 -9.77
N ASP A 143 -11.16 12.62 -9.48
CA ASP A 143 -11.75 12.23 -8.18
C ASP A 143 -10.71 11.82 -7.14
N GLY A 144 -9.43 11.93 -7.46
CA GLY A 144 -8.33 11.54 -6.59
C GLY A 144 -8.03 10.04 -6.59
N ILE A 145 -8.64 9.26 -7.51
CA ILE A 145 -8.38 7.82 -7.59
C ILE A 145 -6.99 7.58 -8.16
N PRO A 146 -6.13 6.83 -7.45
CA PRO A 146 -4.80 6.49 -7.94
C PRO A 146 -4.90 5.40 -9.01
N MET A 147 -4.77 5.80 -10.29
CA MET A 147 -4.93 4.90 -11.43
C MET A 147 -3.70 4.06 -11.72
N LYS A 148 -2.52 4.63 -11.50
CA LYS A 148 -1.24 3.98 -11.78
C LYS A 148 -0.14 4.55 -10.90
N CYS A 149 0.80 3.70 -10.50
CA CYS A 149 2.06 4.09 -9.88
C CYS A 149 3.21 3.33 -10.53
N VAL A 150 4.30 4.01 -10.80
CA VAL A 150 5.57 3.41 -11.24
C VAL A 150 6.66 4.02 -10.39
N GLY A 151 7.45 3.19 -9.73
CA GLY A 151 8.49 3.69 -8.84
C GLY A 151 9.63 2.71 -8.59
N ALA A 152 10.62 3.22 -7.90
CA ALA A 152 11.76 2.45 -7.42
C ALA A 152 12.10 2.86 -5.99
N PHE A 153 12.56 1.90 -5.21
CA PHE A 153 13.08 2.09 -3.87
C PHE A 153 14.54 1.64 -3.81
N SER A 154 15.40 2.58 -3.45
CA SER A 154 16.83 2.33 -3.23
C SER A 154 17.08 2.22 -1.74
N ALA A 155 17.26 1.02 -1.23
CA ALA A 155 17.56 0.79 0.16
C ALA A 155 19.00 1.20 0.52
N LYS A 156 19.25 1.59 1.79
CA LYS A 156 20.59 1.98 2.26
C LYS A 156 21.66 0.91 2.10
N ASN A 157 21.27 -0.37 2.02
CA ASN A 157 22.17 -1.47 1.74
C ASN A 157 22.50 -1.67 0.24
N GLY A 158 22.05 -0.73 -0.61
CA GLY A 158 22.25 -0.75 -2.06
C GLY A 158 21.27 -1.63 -2.84
N LYS A 159 20.29 -2.27 -2.19
CA LYS A 159 19.26 -3.03 -2.90
C LYS A 159 18.30 -2.06 -3.58
N LEU A 160 18.07 -2.28 -4.88
CA LEU A 160 17.04 -1.61 -5.67
C LEU A 160 15.84 -2.55 -5.81
N SER A 161 14.64 -2.04 -5.54
CA SER A 161 13.37 -2.73 -5.81
C SER A 161 12.48 -1.84 -6.66
N THR A 162 11.75 -2.43 -7.58
CA THR A 162 10.84 -1.71 -8.48
C THR A 162 9.40 -2.09 -8.20
N ILE A 163 8.52 -1.11 -8.33
CA ILE A 163 7.07 -1.28 -8.22
C ILE A 163 6.40 -0.64 -9.42
N ASP A 164 5.50 -1.36 -10.05
CA ASP A 164 4.53 -0.83 -11.01
C ASP A 164 3.17 -1.42 -10.65
N TRP A 165 2.17 -0.59 -10.52
CA TRP A 165 0.81 -1.07 -10.40
C TRP A 165 -0.16 -0.17 -11.16
N GLN A 166 -1.22 -0.78 -11.64
CA GLN A 166 -2.31 -0.12 -12.34
C GLN A 166 -3.65 -0.66 -11.84
N LEU A 167 -4.61 0.26 -11.71
CA LEU A 167 -6.00 -0.08 -11.42
C LEU A 167 -6.82 -0.09 -12.70
N HIS A 168 -7.68 -1.10 -12.80
CA HIS A 168 -8.74 -1.20 -13.80
C HIS A 168 -10.07 -1.09 -13.08
N HIS A 169 -10.79 0.00 -13.32
CA HIS A 169 -12.03 0.26 -12.60
C HIS A 169 -13.15 -0.65 -13.04
N ASP A 170 -13.76 -1.33 -12.07
CA ASP A 170 -15.00 -2.09 -12.31
C ASP A 170 -16.22 -1.20 -12.04
N ARG A 171 -16.18 -0.41 -10.95
CA ARG A 171 -17.32 0.32 -10.49
C ARG A 171 -16.93 1.52 -9.62
N ILE A 172 -17.56 2.67 -9.87
CA ILE A 172 -17.55 3.83 -8.99
C ILE A 172 -18.89 3.87 -8.26
N GLY A 173 -18.87 4.11 -6.95
CA GLY A 173 -20.04 4.23 -6.10
C GLY A 173 -19.81 3.70 -4.69
N ARG A 174 -20.85 3.81 -3.87
CA ARG A 174 -20.79 3.38 -2.47
C ARG A 174 -20.44 1.90 -2.35
N GLN A 175 -19.54 1.58 -1.43
CA GLN A 175 -19.15 0.23 -1.06
C GLN A 175 -19.93 -0.24 0.18
N ASP A 176 -20.00 -1.57 0.36
CA ASP A 176 -20.54 -2.17 1.58
C ASP A 176 -19.51 -2.01 2.72
N VAL A 177 -19.93 -1.43 3.84
CA VAL A 177 -19.07 -1.23 5.01
C VAL A 177 -18.52 -2.54 5.58
N ALA A 178 -19.25 -3.64 5.43
CA ALA A 178 -18.81 -4.96 5.88
C ALA A 178 -17.51 -5.44 5.17
N LEU A 179 -17.19 -4.89 4.01
CA LEU A 179 -15.94 -5.19 3.31
C LEU A 179 -14.70 -4.73 4.09
N PHE A 180 -14.84 -3.72 4.94
CA PHE A 180 -13.76 -3.13 5.71
C PHE A 180 -13.70 -3.63 7.16
N GLU A 181 -14.49 -4.65 7.50
CA GLU A 181 -14.45 -5.31 8.80
C GLU A 181 -13.55 -6.56 8.76
N VAL A 182 -12.80 -6.77 9.83
CA VAL A 182 -12.02 -8.01 10.01
C VAL A 182 -12.88 -9.14 10.56
N PRO A 183 -12.54 -10.40 10.24
CA PRO A 183 -13.25 -11.56 10.78
C PRO A 183 -13.22 -11.61 12.32
N ARG A 184 -14.37 -11.82 12.95
CA ARG A 184 -14.47 -11.93 14.40
C ARG A 184 -13.89 -13.26 14.89
N GLY A 185 -13.23 -13.21 16.05
CA GLY A 185 -12.73 -14.42 16.72
C GLY A 185 -11.41 -14.96 16.18
N TRP A 186 -10.79 -14.27 15.22
CA TRP A 186 -9.46 -14.62 14.74
C TRP A 186 -8.39 -14.15 15.72
N ALA A 187 -7.23 -14.85 15.72
CA ALA A 187 -6.11 -14.47 16.55
C ALA A 187 -5.54 -13.11 16.14
N LYS A 188 -5.32 -12.22 17.10
CA LYS A 188 -4.59 -10.97 16.87
C LYS A 188 -3.13 -11.14 17.26
N LEU A 189 -2.21 -10.85 16.38
CA LEU A 189 -0.76 -10.85 16.62
C LEU A 189 -0.22 -9.44 16.56
N SER A 190 0.79 -9.17 17.40
CA SER A 190 1.60 -7.97 17.23
C SER A 190 2.47 -8.07 15.97
N PRO A 191 2.93 -6.93 15.41
CA PRO A 191 3.85 -6.93 14.28
C PRO A 191 5.12 -7.74 14.54
N GLU A 192 5.65 -7.69 15.77
CA GLU A 192 6.86 -8.43 16.18
C GLU A 192 6.60 -9.94 16.20
N ALA A 193 5.45 -10.37 16.74
CA ALA A 193 5.06 -11.79 16.76
C ALA A 193 4.85 -12.31 15.33
N ALA A 194 4.22 -11.53 14.47
CA ALA A 194 4.06 -11.86 13.06
C ALA A 194 5.41 -11.95 12.34
N ALA A 195 6.29 -11.00 12.55
CA ALA A 195 7.63 -11.00 11.96
C ALA A 195 8.45 -12.24 12.39
N ALA A 196 8.36 -12.62 13.67
CA ALA A 196 9.00 -13.84 14.16
C ALA A 196 8.45 -15.09 13.48
N LEU A 197 7.14 -15.15 13.24
CA LEU A 197 6.47 -16.25 12.55
C LEU A 197 6.97 -16.42 11.10
N PHE A 198 7.23 -15.30 10.41
CA PHE A 198 7.69 -15.29 9.02
C PHE A 198 9.21 -15.21 8.86
N GLY A 199 9.97 -15.23 9.94
CA GLY A 199 11.43 -15.11 9.91
C GLY A 199 11.93 -13.73 9.44
N VAL A 200 11.10 -12.69 9.57
CA VAL A 200 11.41 -11.31 9.20
C VAL A 200 11.96 -10.58 10.41
N ARG A 201 13.08 -9.87 10.27
CA ARG A 201 13.58 -8.97 11.33
C ARG A 201 12.85 -7.63 11.22
N VAL A 202 12.05 -7.30 12.21
CA VAL A 202 11.51 -5.96 12.39
C VAL A 202 12.56 -5.10 13.08
N ALA A 203 12.86 -3.93 12.53
CA ALA A 203 13.66 -2.96 13.25
C ALA A 203 12.90 -2.55 14.52
N PRO A 204 13.56 -2.43 15.69
CA PRO A 204 12.89 -1.98 16.90
C PRO A 204 12.29 -0.60 16.65
N GLY A 205 11.00 -0.48 16.91
CA GLY A 205 10.31 0.80 16.86
C GLY A 205 10.95 1.80 17.82
N PRO A 206 10.78 3.12 17.62
CA PRO A 206 11.29 4.12 18.52
C PRO A 206 10.75 3.84 19.94
N ALA A 207 11.66 3.80 20.92
CA ALA A 207 11.29 3.66 22.32
C ALA A 207 10.29 4.78 22.69
N ARG A 208 9.18 4.38 23.34
CA ARG A 208 8.15 5.32 23.82
C ARG A 208 8.67 6.18 24.95
#